data_00ba7d7af84fd2408bca09dc2ef09808
#
_entry.id   00ba7d7af84fd2408bca09dc2ef09808
#
_cell.length_a   1.000
_cell.length_b   1.000
_cell.length_c   1.000
_cell.angle_alpha   90.00
_cell.angle_beta   90.00
_cell.angle_gamma   90.00
#
_symmetry.space_group_name_H-M   'P 1'
#
loop_
_entity.id
_entity.type
_entity.pdbx_description
1 polymer ?
#
loop_
_entity_poly.entity_id
_entity_poly.type
_entity_poly.pdbx_seq_one_letter_code
_entity_poly.pdbx_strand_id
1 'polypeptide(L)'
;VQVNSESSIIYRKSFRGDTRTVYLSGEANFDVHKDKKHPFIVKTSLLSVRALGTKFNIQAYSEDRKTTTTLENGKVQINNLLAPDSCFILTPGEQLEYNHLTKNYEKRKIDVMMASGWTRGELNFVDCHLEDILNTLGRHYNVEIKAEPHLYTNDLYTIKLRKGEPLQ
;
A
#
# COMPACT_ATOMS: atom_id res chain seq x y z
N VAL A 1 5.72 -13.16 0.23
CA VAL A 1 5.19 -11.92 -0.36
C VAL A 1 4.04 -12.25 -1.27
N GLN A 2 2.94 -11.51 -1.17
CA GLN A 2 1.83 -11.54 -2.11
C GLN A 2 1.83 -10.22 -2.88
N VAL A 3 1.59 -10.26 -4.18
CA VAL A 3 1.62 -9.10 -5.08
C VAL A 3 0.23 -8.95 -5.70
N ASN A 4 -0.34 -7.75 -5.64
CA ASN A 4 -1.68 -7.46 -6.14
C ASN A 4 -1.66 -7.24 -7.68
N SER A 5 -2.85 -7.11 -8.29
CA SER A 5 -3.02 -6.81 -9.72
C SER A 5 -2.21 -5.56 -10.12
N GLU A 6 -1.70 -5.53 -11.36
CA GLU A 6 -0.91 -4.45 -11.94
C GLU A 6 0.28 -4.00 -11.09
N SER A 7 0.86 -4.92 -10.32
CA SER A 7 1.98 -4.65 -9.44
C SER A 7 3.22 -5.44 -9.82
N SER A 8 4.37 -4.88 -9.53
CA SER A 8 5.65 -5.51 -9.80
C SER A 8 6.64 -5.32 -8.66
N ILE A 9 7.46 -6.36 -8.43
CA ILE A 9 8.57 -6.31 -7.48
C ILE A 9 9.85 -6.64 -8.23
N ILE A 10 10.84 -5.75 -8.12
CA ILE A 10 12.19 -5.94 -8.67
C ILE A 10 13.15 -6.15 -7.52
N TYR A 11 13.92 -7.21 -7.58
CA TYR A 11 14.94 -7.54 -6.57
C TYR A 11 16.13 -8.29 -7.19
N ARG A 12 17.26 -8.26 -6.50
CA ARG A 12 18.43 -9.01 -6.91
C ARG A 12 18.24 -10.52 -6.62
N LYS A 13 18.67 -11.38 -7.50
CA LYS A 13 18.59 -12.85 -7.36
C LYS A 13 19.20 -13.34 -6.04
N SER A 14 20.22 -12.65 -5.51
CA SER A 14 20.79 -12.89 -4.19
C SER A 14 21.00 -11.56 -3.46
N PHE A 15 20.54 -11.49 -2.22
CA PHE A 15 20.84 -10.37 -1.35
C PHE A 15 22.29 -10.51 -0.84
N ARG A 16 23.22 -9.81 -1.50
CA ARG A 16 24.62 -9.70 -1.06
C ARG A 16 24.82 -8.34 -0.42
N GLY A 17 25.33 -8.29 0.82
CA GLY A 17 25.54 -7.05 1.58
C GLY A 17 24.64 -6.92 2.79
N ASP A 18 24.64 -5.72 3.38
CA ASP A 18 24.04 -5.45 4.70
C ASP A 18 22.51 -5.28 4.70
N THR A 19 21.86 -5.32 3.53
CA THR A 19 20.41 -5.14 3.41
C THR A 19 19.78 -6.04 2.35
N ARG A 20 18.49 -6.37 2.54
CA ARG A 20 17.63 -7.07 1.58
C ARG A 20 16.70 -6.04 0.93
N THR A 21 17.14 -5.42 -0.15
CA THR A 21 16.40 -4.34 -0.81
C THR A 21 15.59 -4.85 -2.00
N VAL A 22 14.31 -4.45 -2.06
CA VAL A 22 13.40 -4.67 -3.18
C VAL A 22 12.77 -3.35 -3.61
N TYR A 23 12.33 -3.27 -4.87
CA TYR A 23 11.63 -2.12 -5.42
C TYR A 23 10.21 -2.56 -5.76
N LEU A 24 9.23 -1.78 -5.32
CA LEU A 24 7.80 -2.02 -5.52
C LEU A 24 7.20 -0.91 -6.38
N SER A 25 6.45 -1.32 -7.39
CA SER A 25 5.45 -0.49 -8.08
C SER A 25 4.11 -1.18 -7.94
N GLY A 26 3.08 -0.49 -7.44
CA GLY A 26 1.79 -1.07 -7.15
C GLY A 26 1.63 -1.50 -5.69
N GLU A 27 0.94 -2.61 -5.42
CA GLU A 27 0.61 -3.07 -4.07
C GLU A 27 1.16 -4.46 -3.76
N ALA A 28 1.72 -4.61 -2.57
CA ALA A 28 2.17 -5.91 -2.07
C ALA A 28 2.04 -6.03 -0.55
N ASN A 29 1.70 -7.25 -0.11
CA ASN A 29 1.75 -7.66 1.30
C ASN A 29 3.03 -8.46 1.54
N PHE A 30 3.80 -8.00 2.50
CA PHE A 30 5.10 -8.57 2.87
C PHE A 30 5.00 -9.29 4.21
N ASP A 31 5.39 -10.55 4.25
CA ASP A 31 5.66 -11.30 5.47
C ASP A 31 7.16 -11.56 5.51
N VAL A 32 7.87 -10.77 6.31
CA VAL A 32 9.33 -10.71 6.32
C VAL A 32 9.89 -11.52 7.48
N HIS A 33 10.69 -12.53 7.15
CA HIS A 33 11.42 -13.29 8.17
C HIS A 33 12.36 -12.37 8.98
N LYS A 34 12.36 -12.60 10.30
CA LYS A 34 13.14 -11.79 11.25
C LYS A 34 14.65 -11.99 11.04
N ASP A 35 15.31 -10.93 10.63
CA ASP A 35 16.76 -10.84 10.50
C ASP A 35 17.22 -9.42 10.85
N LYS A 36 17.77 -9.26 12.04
CA LYS A 36 18.25 -7.95 12.53
C LYS A 36 19.56 -7.52 11.86
N LYS A 37 20.35 -8.48 11.36
CA LYS A 37 21.65 -8.20 10.72
C LYS A 37 21.45 -7.66 9.30
N HIS A 38 20.44 -8.15 8.59
CA HIS A 38 20.15 -7.76 7.22
C HIS A 38 18.72 -7.21 7.12
N PRO A 39 18.52 -5.92 7.41
CA PRO A 39 17.20 -5.29 7.29
C PRO A 39 16.58 -5.47 5.91
N PHE A 40 15.26 -5.68 5.87
CA PHE A 40 14.50 -5.71 4.63
C PHE A 40 14.02 -4.31 4.30
N ILE A 41 14.28 -3.85 3.09
CA ILE A 41 13.94 -2.49 2.64
C ILE A 41 13.09 -2.59 1.38
N VAL A 42 11.88 -2.04 1.44
CA VAL A 42 11.04 -1.84 0.26
C VAL A 42 11.16 -0.38 -0.16
N LYS A 43 11.56 -0.15 -1.40
CA LYS A 43 11.58 1.18 -2.01
C LYS A 43 10.45 1.29 -3.03
N THR A 44 9.66 2.33 -2.91
CA THR A 44 8.69 2.79 -3.91
C THR A 44 9.26 4.03 -4.62
N SER A 45 8.47 4.67 -5.47
CA SER A 45 8.86 5.95 -6.08
C SER A 45 9.08 7.07 -5.06
N LEU A 46 8.38 7.03 -3.91
CA LEU A 46 8.34 8.12 -2.92
C LEU A 46 8.84 7.71 -1.54
N LEU A 47 8.61 6.48 -1.13
CA LEU A 47 8.88 6.00 0.22
C LEU A 47 9.92 4.89 0.26
N SER A 48 10.65 4.83 1.36
CA SER A 48 11.52 3.72 1.74
C SER A 48 11.02 3.15 3.07
N VAL A 49 10.60 1.89 3.07
CA VAL A 49 10.07 1.18 4.24
C VAL A 49 11.07 0.13 4.70
N ARG A 50 11.58 0.27 5.92
CA ARG A 50 12.56 -0.63 6.55
C ARG A 50 11.90 -1.51 7.58
N ALA A 51 12.12 -2.81 7.48
CA ALA A 51 11.58 -3.86 8.35
C ALA A 51 12.66 -4.80 8.84
N LEU A 52 12.50 -5.36 10.05
CA LEU A 52 13.46 -6.28 10.67
C LEU A 52 12.87 -7.69 10.92
N GLY A 53 11.61 -7.90 10.54
CA GLY A 53 10.83 -9.10 10.79
C GLY A 53 9.41 -8.68 11.10
N THR A 54 8.61 -8.48 10.08
CA THR A 54 7.36 -7.72 10.11
C THR A 54 6.41 -8.21 9.06
N LYS A 55 5.10 -8.12 9.36
CA LYS A 55 4.04 -8.28 8.37
C LYS A 55 3.39 -6.93 8.11
N PHE A 56 3.40 -6.48 6.84
CA PHE A 56 2.91 -5.16 6.45
C PHE A 56 2.48 -5.13 5.00
N ASN A 57 1.55 -4.22 4.68
CA ASN A 57 1.07 -3.94 3.34
C ASN A 57 1.58 -2.58 2.87
N ILE A 58 1.97 -2.48 1.60
CA ILE A 58 2.26 -1.20 0.94
C ILE A 58 1.41 -1.12 -0.32
N GLN A 59 0.69 -0.01 -0.49
CA GLN A 59 0.00 0.39 -1.71
C GLN A 59 0.66 1.66 -2.23
N ALA A 60 1.26 1.59 -3.42
CA ALA A 60 2.06 2.64 -4.04
C ALA A 60 1.90 2.63 -5.56
N TYR A 61 0.66 2.66 -6.05
CA TYR A 61 0.37 2.87 -7.46
C TYR A 61 0.65 4.33 -7.85
N SER A 62 1.22 4.52 -9.03
CA SER A 62 1.60 5.87 -9.50
C SER A 62 0.40 6.76 -9.80
N GLU A 63 -0.70 6.17 -10.23
CA GLU A 63 -1.96 6.83 -10.58
C GLU A 63 -2.84 7.14 -9.36
N ASP A 64 -2.60 6.49 -8.22
CA ASP A 64 -3.37 6.76 -7.01
C ASP A 64 -2.96 8.11 -6.37
N ARG A 65 -3.90 8.77 -5.72
CA ARG A 65 -3.66 10.05 -5.04
C ARG A 65 -2.73 9.94 -3.84
N LYS A 66 -2.50 8.72 -3.36
CA LYS A 66 -1.79 8.46 -2.10
C LYS A 66 -0.97 7.19 -2.13
N THR A 67 0.07 7.16 -1.31
CA THR A 67 0.80 5.94 -0.97
C THR A 67 0.51 5.59 0.48
N THR A 68 0.13 4.34 0.74
CA THR A 68 -0.16 3.87 2.09
C THR A 68 0.79 2.76 2.52
N THR A 69 1.12 2.75 3.81
CA THR A 69 1.84 1.64 4.46
C THR A 69 1.09 1.26 5.72
N THR A 70 0.66 0.02 5.82
CA THR A 70 -0.10 -0.53 6.95
C THR A 70 0.69 -1.61 7.63
N LEU A 71 0.84 -1.52 8.95
CA LEU A 71 1.56 -2.50 9.75
C LEU A 71 0.61 -3.47 10.44
N GLU A 72 0.75 -4.77 10.10
CA GLU A 72 0.00 -5.85 10.74
C GLU A 72 0.72 -6.41 11.98
N ASN A 73 2.04 -6.62 11.89
CA ASN A 73 2.83 -7.17 12.99
C ASN A 73 4.27 -6.67 12.95
N GLY A 74 4.89 -6.46 14.11
CA GLY A 74 6.29 -6.05 14.25
C GLY A 74 6.47 -4.54 14.31
N LYS A 75 7.44 -4.00 13.56
CA LYS A 75 7.78 -2.57 13.52
C LYS A 75 8.36 -2.21 12.18
N VAL A 76 7.91 -1.12 11.58
CA VAL A 76 8.51 -0.55 10.36
C VAL A 76 8.92 0.90 10.58
N GLN A 77 9.99 1.28 9.90
CA GLN A 77 10.43 2.66 9.76
C GLN A 77 10.22 3.10 8.32
N ILE A 78 9.58 4.25 8.14
CA ILE A 78 9.25 4.81 6.83
C ILE A 78 9.96 6.15 6.68
N ASN A 79 10.69 6.33 5.59
CA ASN A 79 11.33 7.57 5.22
C ASN A 79 10.80 8.02 3.86
N ASN A 80 10.58 9.33 3.69
CA ASN A 80 10.30 9.89 2.37
C ASN A 80 11.61 10.11 1.62
N LEU A 81 11.69 9.62 0.38
CA LEU A 81 12.88 9.73 -0.46
C LEU A 81 13.13 11.17 -0.96
N LEU A 82 12.07 12.00 -1.02
CA LEU A 82 12.14 13.40 -1.42
C LEU A 82 12.31 14.37 -0.23
N ALA A 83 12.07 13.89 1.00
CA ALA A 83 12.21 14.66 2.25
C ALA A 83 12.89 13.76 3.31
N PRO A 84 14.23 13.58 3.24
CA PRO A 84 14.95 12.60 4.05
C PRO A 84 14.82 12.80 5.57
N ASP A 85 14.53 14.02 6.03
CA ASP A 85 14.29 14.31 7.45
C ASP A 85 12.94 13.80 7.97
N SER A 86 12.02 13.41 7.05
CA SER A 86 10.74 12.82 7.42
C SER A 86 10.92 11.34 7.73
N CYS A 87 10.83 11.00 9.02
CA CYS A 87 10.94 9.62 9.51
C CYS A 87 9.76 9.27 10.39
N PHE A 88 9.05 8.20 10.02
CA PHE A 88 7.88 7.71 10.75
C PHE A 88 8.10 6.26 11.19
N ILE A 89 7.61 5.96 12.39
CA ILE A 89 7.60 4.59 12.92
C ILE A 89 6.16 4.16 13.10
N LEU A 90 5.83 2.97 12.57
CA LEU A 90 4.54 2.34 12.81
C LEU A 90 4.65 1.20 13.82
N THR A 91 3.60 1.08 14.62
CA THR A 91 3.29 -0.05 15.49
C THR A 91 2.07 -0.82 14.93
N PRO A 92 1.84 -2.09 15.34
CA PRO A 92 0.74 -2.89 14.80
C PRO A 92 -0.62 -2.19 14.91
N GLY A 93 -1.42 -2.24 13.86
CA GLY A 93 -2.70 -1.54 13.75
C GLY A 93 -2.60 -0.10 13.25
N GLU A 94 -1.40 0.39 12.93
CA GLU A 94 -1.22 1.73 12.38
C GLU A 94 -1.00 1.71 10.88
N GLN A 95 -1.49 2.76 10.22
CA GLN A 95 -1.28 3.09 8.82
C GLN A 95 -0.70 4.49 8.71
N LEU A 96 0.30 4.64 7.83
CA LEU A 96 0.77 5.92 7.33
C LEU A 96 0.25 6.10 5.91
N GLU A 97 -0.40 7.22 5.66
CA GLU A 97 -0.82 7.70 4.36
C GLU A 97 0.02 8.92 3.97
N TYR A 98 0.54 8.93 2.75
CA TYR A 98 1.19 10.08 2.13
C TYR A 98 0.39 10.53 0.93
N ASN A 99 -0.16 11.74 1.00
CA ASN A 99 -0.93 12.34 -0.09
C ASN A 99 0.00 13.00 -1.12
N HIS A 100 -0.12 12.60 -2.38
CA HIS A 100 0.78 13.05 -3.46
C HIS A 100 0.55 14.51 -3.87
N LEU A 101 -0.67 15.03 -3.69
CA LEU A 101 -1.01 16.40 -4.06
C LEU A 101 -0.61 17.38 -2.96
N THR A 102 -1.09 17.13 -1.74
CA THR A 102 -0.86 18.03 -0.60
C THR A 102 0.50 17.87 0.05
N LYS A 103 1.22 16.76 -0.26
CA LYS A 103 2.51 16.37 0.36
C LYS A 103 2.42 16.14 1.87
N ASN A 104 1.21 15.99 2.39
CA ASN A 104 0.95 15.75 3.79
C ASN A 104 1.00 14.27 4.15
N TYR A 105 1.31 14.01 5.41
CA TYR A 105 1.27 12.69 6.01
C TYR A 105 0.12 12.61 7.02
N GLU A 106 -0.58 11.50 7.00
CA GLU A 106 -1.55 11.17 8.02
C GLU A 106 -1.24 9.80 8.60
N LYS A 107 -1.11 9.74 9.92
CA LYS A 107 -0.92 8.49 10.65
C LYS A 107 -2.18 8.20 11.47
N ARG A 108 -2.79 7.03 11.25
CA ARG A 108 -4.05 6.64 11.91
C ARG A 108 -4.03 5.18 12.32
N LYS A 109 -4.90 4.82 13.26
CA LYS A 109 -5.21 3.42 13.57
C LYS A 109 -6.29 2.90 12.64
N ILE A 110 -6.10 1.68 12.13
CA ILE A 110 -7.06 1.04 11.24
C ILE A 110 -7.24 -0.44 11.60
N ASP A 111 -8.31 -1.02 11.11
CA ASP A 111 -8.42 -2.49 11.05
C ASP A 111 -7.50 -3.02 9.94
N VAL A 112 -6.41 -3.66 10.33
CA VAL A 112 -5.40 -4.20 9.40
C VAL A 112 -5.97 -5.27 8.48
N MET A 113 -7.04 -5.97 8.89
CA MET A 113 -7.70 -6.97 8.06
C MET A 113 -8.38 -6.34 6.84
N MET A 114 -8.79 -5.07 6.94
CA MET A 114 -9.35 -4.34 5.81
C MET A 114 -8.27 -3.97 4.79
N ALA A 115 -7.10 -3.49 5.23
CA ALA A 115 -6.01 -3.10 4.32
C ALA A 115 -5.41 -4.28 3.56
N SER A 116 -5.39 -5.47 4.14
CA SER A 116 -4.91 -6.70 3.51
C SER A 116 -6.03 -7.61 2.97
N GLY A 117 -7.29 -7.12 2.90
CA GLY A 117 -8.46 -7.87 2.44
C GLY A 117 -8.29 -8.44 1.05
N TRP A 118 -7.63 -7.73 0.15
CA TRP A 118 -7.36 -8.16 -1.21
C TRP A 118 -6.60 -9.50 -1.28
N THR A 119 -5.75 -9.82 -0.30
CA THR A 119 -5.06 -11.13 -0.22
C THR A 119 -6.02 -12.30 -0.01
N ARG A 120 -7.27 -12.02 0.37
CA ARG A 120 -8.37 -12.98 0.55
C ARG A 120 -9.47 -12.79 -0.50
N GLY A 121 -9.25 -11.88 -1.48
CA GLY A 121 -10.24 -11.55 -2.51
C GLY A 121 -11.35 -10.62 -2.02
N GLU A 122 -11.12 -9.84 -0.96
CA GLU A 122 -12.03 -8.82 -0.46
C GLU A 122 -11.54 -7.44 -0.91
N LEU A 123 -12.43 -6.58 -1.37
CA LEU A 123 -12.15 -5.17 -1.63
C LEU A 123 -12.86 -4.33 -0.57
N ASN A 124 -12.08 -3.61 0.19
CA ASN A 124 -12.56 -2.78 1.30
C ASN A 124 -12.15 -1.33 1.04
N PHE A 125 -13.13 -0.47 0.92
CA PHE A 125 -12.97 0.97 0.75
C PHE A 125 -13.53 1.66 1.99
N VAL A 126 -12.75 2.50 2.64
CA VAL A 126 -13.16 3.29 3.81
C VAL A 126 -12.73 4.72 3.59
N ASP A 127 -13.69 5.63 3.54
CA ASP A 127 -13.45 7.05 3.29
C ASP A 127 -12.58 7.28 2.04
N CYS A 128 -12.96 6.63 0.93
CA CYS A 128 -12.26 6.71 -0.35
C CYS A 128 -13.02 7.60 -1.33
N HIS A 129 -12.29 8.36 -2.14
CA HIS A 129 -12.87 9.06 -3.29
C HIS A 129 -13.29 8.05 -4.37
N LEU A 130 -14.32 8.41 -5.14
CA LEU A 130 -14.83 7.56 -6.22
C LEU A 130 -13.74 7.16 -7.21
N GLU A 131 -12.84 8.09 -7.56
CA GLU A 131 -11.74 7.83 -8.49
C GLU A 131 -10.81 6.70 -7.99
N ASP A 132 -10.42 6.71 -6.71
CA ASP A 132 -9.57 5.67 -6.11
C ASP A 132 -10.28 4.30 -6.11
N ILE A 133 -11.61 4.31 -5.90
CA ILE A 133 -12.44 3.10 -5.97
C ILE A 133 -12.47 2.55 -7.39
N LEU A 134 -12.76 3.39 -8.39
CA LEU A 134 -12.84 2.98 -9.79
C LEU A 134 -11.50 2.46 -10.31
N ASN A 135 -10.39 3.12 -9.96
CA ASN A 135 -9.04 2.66 -10.29
C ASN A 135 -8.77 1.28 -9.70
N THR A 136 -9.12 1.06 -8.43
CA THR A 136 -8.94 -0.23 -7.76
C THR A 136 -9.81 -1.33 -8.37
N LEU A 137 -11.07 -1.04 -8.70
CA LEU A 137 -11.96 -1.97 -9.39
C LEU A 137 -11.46 -2.29 -10.79
N GLY A 138 -11.00 -1.28 -11.54
CA GLY A 138 -10.41 -1.45 -12.87
C GLY A 138 -9.23 -2.43 -12.84
N ARG A 139 -8.29 -2.23 -11.90
CA ARG A 139 -7.15 -3.14 -11.69
C ARG A 139 -7.59 -4.55 -11.30
N HIS A 140 -8.56 -4.65 -10.37
CA HIS A 140 -9.00 -5.96 -9.87
C HIS A 140 -9.68 -6.81 -10.94
N TYR A 141 -10.53 -6.19 -11.77
CA TYR A 141 -11.28 -6.88 -12.82
C TYR A 141 -10.60 -6.84 -14.19
N ASN A 142 -9.45 -6.18 -14.30
CA ASN A 142 -8.71 -5.97 -15.55
C ASN A 142 -9.59 -5.30 -16.63
N VAL A 143 -10.26 -4.22 -16.27
CA VAL A 143 -11.15 -3.43 -17.13
C VAL A 143 -10.87 -1.94 -16.98
N GLU A 144 -11.07 -1.18 -18.06
CA GLU A 144 -11.07 0.29 -17.99
C GLU A 144 -12.46 0.77 -17.58
N ILE A 145 -12.55 1.48 -16.45
CA ILE A 145 -13.80 2.07 -15.97
C ILE A 145 -13.73 3.57 -16.19
N LYS A 146 -14.65 4.10 -17.01
CA LYS A 146 -14.81 5.52 -17.26
C LYS A 146 -16.08 6.02 -16.58
N ALA A 147 -15.93 7.07 -15.79
CA ALA A 147 -17.06 7.77 -15.19
C ALA A 147 -17.17 9.17 -15.78
N GLU A 148 -18.40 9.69 -15.85
CA GLU A 148 -18.64 11.06 -16.28
C GLU A 148 -17.95 12.05 -15.33
N PRO A 149 -17.34 13.15 -15.84
CA PRO A 149 -16.57 14.09 -15.01
C PRO A 149 -17.33 14.66 -13.81
N HIS A 150 -18.65 14.83 -13.91
CA HIS A 150 -19.50 15.38 -12.84
C HIS A 150 -19.67 14.41 -11.65
N LEU A 151 -19.31 13.12 -11.80
CA LEU A 151 -19.34 12.13 -10.72
C LEU A 151 -18.08 12.17 -9.84
N TYR A 152 -17.02 12.82 -10.29
CA TYR A 152 -15.79 13.00 -9.50
C TYR A 152 -15.95 14.17 -8.53
N THR A 153 -16.66 13.93 -7.46
CA THR A 153 -16.89 14.89 -6.36
C THR A 153 -15.83 14.72 -5.26
N ASN A 154 -15.90 15.57 -4.24
CA ASN A 154 -15.08 15.40 -3.03
C ASN A 154 -15.73 14.45 -2.01
N ASP A 155 -16.82 13.78 -2.38
CA ASP A 155 -17.49 12.84 -1.50
C ASP A 155 -16.60 11.62 -1.20
N LEU A 156 -16.77 11.11 0.01
CA LEU A 156 -16.05 9.90 0.47
C LEU A 156 -17.04 8.75 0.60
N TYR A 157 -16.62 7.59 0.14
CA TYR A 157 -17.43 6.39 0.09
C TYR A 157 -16.80 5.29 0.95
N THR A 158 -17.67 4.53 1.63
CA THR A 158 -17.30 3.31 2.34
C THR A 158 -18.05 2.13 1.73
N ILE A 159 -17.31 1.21 1.12
CA ILE A 159 -17.86 0.06 0.39
C ILE A 159 -17.06 -1.19 0.77
N LYS A 160 -17.75 -2.31 0.92
CA LYS A 160 -17.14 -3.62 1.10
C LYS A 160 -17.69 -4.59 0.06
N LEU A 161 -16.81 -5.08 -0.80
CA LEU A 161 -17.12 -6.10 -1.81
C LEU A 161 -16.45 -7.41 -1.43
N ARG A 162 -17.16 -8.53 -1.61
CA ARG A 162 -16.66 -9.88 -1.36
C ARG A 162 -16.38 -10.60 -2.67
N LYS A 163 -15.45 -11.56 -2.62
CA LYS A 163 -15.14 -12.41 -3.75
C LYS A 163 -16.40 -13.10 -4.28
N GLY A 164 -16.66 -12.96 -5.59
CA GLY A 164 -17.80 -13.60 -6.26
C GLY A 164 -19.08 -12.77 -6.32
N GLU A 165 -19.10 -11.54 -5.78
CA GLU A 165 -20.18 -10.60 -6.05
C GLU A 165 -19.99 -10.01 -7.46
N PRO A 166 -20.94 -10.21 -8.40
CA PRO A 166 -20.86 -9.61 -9.72
C PRO A 166 -21.02 -8.09 -9.62
N LEU A 167 -20.32 -7.35 -10.46
CA LEU A 167 -20.63 -5.94 -10.70
C LEU A 167 -22.02 -5.91 -11.36
N GLN A 168 -23.01 -5.39 -10.66
CA GLN A 168 -24.37 -5.16 -11.18
C GLN A 168 -24.46 -3.78 -11.80
#